data_9489aef09de207329c87982d1f1a9c07
#
_entry.id   9489aef09de207329c87982d1f1a9c07
#
_cell.length_a   1.000
_cell.length_b   1.000
_cell.length_c   1.000
_cell.angle_alpha   90.00
_cell.angle_beta   90.00
_cell.angle_gamma   90.00
#
_symmetry.space_group_name_H-M   'P 1'
#
loop_
_entity.id
_entity.type
_entity.pdbx_description
1 polymer ?
#
loop_
_entity_poly.entity_id
_entity_poly.type
_entity_poly.pdbx_seq_one_letter_code
_entity_poly.pdbx_strand_id
1 'polypeptide(L)'
;MFAASIMAILLLGCWEERQYRTKTNRLFVAVLSIQTLLLIGDSAIWLLLNEPTPGKIPLVKTLTLITDIMTVVLTVAYTYFLSNFIAQKKPISFVFPRAVSAICGVVILLWIFCLFNDWYIWYDADGNQIEGPLYKLFWLLGTLLLIFCVLFTVWHHRVLGRRDTCILSTYGIFPLIGYLLESYWPVTPLLLAPTLSLVLLYVILHTQQTRSAMEQEMVLY
;
A
#
# COMPACT_ATOMS: atom_id res chain seq x y z
N MET A 1 -4.83 -12.67 9.18
CA MET A 1 -3.79 -13.13 10.13
C MET A 1 -2.53 -13.64 9.43
N PHE A 2 -2.57 -14.68 8.58
CA PHE A 2 -1.37 -15.25 7.92
C PHE A 2 -0.54 -14.21 7.13
N ALA A 3 -1.17 -13.38 6.31
CA ALA A 3 -0.49 -12.33 5.54
C ALA A 3 0.20 -11.29 6.46
N ALA A 4 -0.43 -10.92 7.58
CA ALA A 4 0.15 -10.00 8.56
C ALA A 4 1.40 -10.61 9.22
N SER A 5 1.40 -11.91 9.50
CA SER A 5 2.56 -12.61 10.04
C SER A 5 3.74 -12.62 9.05
N ILE A 6 3.48 -12.87 7.77
CA ILE A 6 4.52 -12.79 6.73
C ILE A 6 5.12 -11.38 6.67
N MET A 7 4.29 -10.35 6.65
CA MET A 7 4.76 -8.96 6.59
C MET A 7 5.54 -8.57 7.84
N ALA A 8 5.15 -9.04 9.02
CA ALA A 8 5.88 -8.82 10.27
C ALA A 8 7.27 -9.49 10.24
N ILE A 9 7.39 -10.71 9.70
CA ILE A 9 8.68 -11.41 9.54
C ILE A 9 9.58 -10.63 8.57
N LEU A 10 9.05 -10.15 7.44
CA LEU A 10 9.81 -9.33 6.50
C LEU A 10 10.29 -8.02 7.13
N LEU A 11 9.43 -7.40 7.94
CA LEU A 11 9.76 -6.17 8.66
C LEU A 11 10.89 -6.41 9.67
N LEU A 12 10.86 -7.51 10.43
CA LEU A 12 11.93 -7.89 11.36
C LEU A 12 13.24 -8.15 10.60
N GLY A 13 13.20 -8.87 9.48
CA GLY A 13 14.37 -9.08 8.62
C GLY A 13 14.98 -7.77 8.12
N CYS A 14 14.16 -6.83 7.68
CA CYS A 14 14.63 -5.48 7.32
C CYS A 14 15.24 -4.74 8.52
N TRP A 15 14.74 -4.98 9.73
CA TRP A 15 15.23 -4.28 10.95
C TRP A 15 16.59 -4.78 11.40
N GLU A 16 16.86 -6.07 11.34
CA GLU A 16 18.13 -6.66 11.75
C GLU A 16 19.30 -6.32 10.82
N GLU A 17 19.02 -6.17 9.53
CA GLU A 17 20.05 -5.80 8.58
C GLU A 17 20.38 -4.30 8.71
N ARG A 18 21.68 -3.95 8.79
CA ARG A 18 22.21 -2.57 8.78
C ARG A 18 21.77 -1.71 7.55
N GLN A 19 20.77 -2.15 6.82
CA GLN A 19 20.24 -1.58 5.57
C GLN A 19 19.52 -0.24 5.75
N TYR A 20 19.20 0.18 6.98
CA TYR A 20 18.53 1.46 7.27
C TYR A 20 19.30 2.73 6.84
N ARG A 21 20.49 2.61 6.29
CA ARG A 21 21.33 3.77 5.99
C ARG A 21 20.82 4.61 4.82
N THR A 22 20.15 4.02 3.82
CA THR A 22 19.66 4.78 2.67
C THR A 22 18.22 5.28 2.88
N LYS A 23 17.92 6.47 2.33
CA LYS A 23 16.58 7.06 2.39
C LYS A 23 15.53 6.14 1.75
N THR A 24 15.88 5.46 0.67
CA THR A 24 15.00 4.52 -0.04
C THR A 24 14.64 3.32 0.84
N ASN A 25 15.61 2.75 1.56
CA ASN A 25 15.33 1.63 2.46
C ASN A 25 14.43 2.03 3.62
N ARG A 26 14.64 3.24 4.20
CA ARG A 26 13.74 3.77 5.25
C ARG A 26 12.30 3.91 4.76
N LEU A 27 12.13 4.40 3.52
CA LEU A 27 10.80 4.53 2.91
C LEU A 27 10.18 3.15 2.63
N PHE A 28 10.98 2.18 2.20
CA PHE A 28 10.51 0.81 2.00
C PHE A 28 10.03 0.18 3.30
N VAL A 29 10.80 0.32 4.38
CA VAL A 29 10.38 -0.14 5.72
C VAL A 29 9.11 0.55 6.19
N ALA A 30 8.96 1.86 5.95
CA ALA A 30 7.72 2.57 6.25
C ALA A 30 6.52 1.97 5.48
N VAL A 31 6.69 1.68 4.18
CA VAL A 31 5.67 1.01 3.36
C VAL A 31 5.29 -0.36 3.94
N LEU A 32 6.29 -1.19 4.31
CA LEU A 32 6.05 -2.50 4.94
C LEU A 32 5.32 -2.36 6.28
N SER A 33 5.72 -1.39 7.11
CA SER A 33 5.09 -1.16 8.42
C SER A 33 3.62 -0.75 8.28
N ILE A 34 3.31 0.17 7.37
CA ILE A 34 1.95 0.62 7.11
C ILE A 34 1.10 -0.55 6.58
N GLN A 35 1.63 -1.35 5.64
CA GLN A 35 0.93 -2.53 5.12
C GLN A 35 0.65 -3.57 6.22
N THR A 36 1.60 -3.79 7.12
CA THR A 36 1.41 -4.70 8.26
C THR A 36 0.28 -4.23 9.17
N LEU A 37 0.25 -2.93 9.50
CA LEU A 37 -0.81 -2.33 10.31
C LEU A 37 -2.17 -2.39 9.61
N LEU A 38 -2.22 -2.19 8.30
CA LEU A 38 -3.44 -2.34 7.49
C LEU A 38 -4.00 -3.75 7.59
N LEU A 39 -3.16 -4.79 7.44
CA LEU A 39 -3.59 -6.19 7.55
C LEU A 39 -4.09 -6.54 8.95
N ILE A 40 -3.49 -5.96 10.00
CA ILE A 40 -3.96 -6.13 11.38
C ILE A 40 -5.31 -5.43 11.56
N GLY A 41 -5.46 -4.20 11.09
CA GLY A 41 -6.71 -3.43 11.16
C GLY A 41 -7.86 -4.13 10.44
N ASP A 42 -7.63 -4.59 9.20
CA ASP A 42 -8.60 -5.33 8.42
C ASP A 42 -9.02 -6.64 9.13
N SER A 43 -8.03 -7.39 9.65
CA SER A 43 -8.33 -8.61 10.44
C SER A 43 -9.16 -8.31 11.68
N ALA A 44 -8.93 -7.17 12.33
CA ALA A 44 -9.71 -6.74 13.50
C ALA A 44 -11.16 -6.39 13.10
N ILE A 45 -11.36 -5.71 11.96
CA ILE A 45 -12.70 -5.41 11.43
C ILE A 45 -13.47 -6.69 11.18
N TRP A 46 -12.87 -7.67 10.49
CA TRP A 46 -13.49 -8.98 10.22
C TRP A 46 -13.85 -9.73 11.51
N LEU A 47 -12.99 -9.71 12.53
CA LEU A 47 -13.28 -10.34 13.83
C LEU A 47 -14.46 -9.68 14.55
N LEU A 48 -14.57 -8.34 14.46
CA LEU A 48 -15.69 -7.62 15.07
C LEU A 48 -17.00 -7.85 14.34
N LEU A 49 -16.97 -8.00 13.01
CA LEU A 49 -18.15 -8.25 12.17
C LEU A 49 -18.62 -9.71 12.21
N ASN A 50 -17.78 -10.65 12.66
CA ASN A 50 -18.20 -12.06 12.79
C ASN A 50 -19.35 -12.25 13.80
N GLU A 51 -19.43 -11.41 14.83
CA GLU A 51 -20.52 -11.35 15.79
C GLU A 51 -20.95 -9.89 15.98
N PRO A 52 -21.74 -9.33 15.06
CA PRO A 52 -22.14 -7.94 15.13
C PRO A 52 -23.06 -7.69 16.33
N THR A 53 -22.74 -6.68 17.10
CA THR A 53 -23.61 -6.17 18.17
C THR A 53 -23.70 -4.66 18.03
N PRO A 54 -24.83 -4.03 18.39
CA PRO A 54 -25.00 -2.57 18.24
C PRO A 54 -23.88 -1.75 18.86
N GLY A 55 -23.27 -2.23 19.97
CA GLY A 55 -22.15 -1.56 20.63
C GLY A 55 -20.82 -1.64 19.88
N LYS A 56 -20.63 -2.62 18.98
CA LYS A 56 -19.41 -2.78 18.17
C LYS A 56 -19.44 -1.95 16.89
N ILE A 57 -20.61 -1.59 16.36
CA ILE A 57 -20.75 -0.88 15.07
C ILE A 57 -19.95 0.44 15.03
N PRO A 58 -19.99 1.33 16.04
CA PRO A 58 -19.17 2.55 16.03
C PRO A 58 -17.68 2.27 15.97
N LEU A 59 -17.21 1.19 16.62
CA LEU A 59 -15.80 0.78 16.60
C LEU A 59 -15.41 0.29 15.21
N VAL A 60 -16.24 -0.55 14.57
CA VAL A 60 -16.02 -1.01 13.18
C VAL A 60 -15.92 0.17 12.23
N LYS A 61 -16.87 1.13 12.29
CA LYS A 61 -16.86 2.34 11.47
C LYS A 61 -15.57 3.14 11.63
N THR A 62 -15.11 3.31 12.87
CA THR A 62 -13.87 4.04 13.17
C THR A 62 -12.64 3.29 12.64
N LEU A 63 -12.57 1.96 12.83
CA LEU A 63 -11.46 1.15 12.31
C LEU A 63 -11.42 1.16 10.78
N THR A 64 -12.57 1.04 10.11
CA THR A 64 -12.67 1.13 8.64
C THR A 64 -12.11 2.47 8.16
N LEU A 65 -12.50 3.59 8.76
CA LEU A 65 -11.95 4.89 8.41
C LEU A 65 -10.43 4.96 8.59
N ILE A 66 -9.92 4.43 9.71
CA ILE A 66 -8.48 4.41 9.98
C ILE A 66 -7.74 3.58 8.91
N THR A 67 -8.25 2.40 8.56
CA THR A 67 -7.63 1.54 7.52
C THR A 67 -7.67 2.20 6.15
N ASP A 68 -8.75 2.90 5.81
CA ASP A 68 -8.85 3.64 4.55
C ASP A 68 -7.86 4.81 4.49
N ILE A 69 -7.74 5.60 5.56
CA ILE A 69 -6.72 6.66 5.66
C ILE A 69 -5.31 6.06 5.54
N MET A 70 -5.04 4.94 6.21
CA MET A 70 -3.75 4.28 6.13
C MET A 70 -3.45 3.75 4.72
N THR A 71 -4.44 3.31 3.96
CA THR A 71 -4.29 2.90 2.55
C THR A 71 -3.84 4.08 1.68
N VAL A 72 -4.39 5.27 1.91
CA VAL A 72 -3.95 6.50 1.23
C VAL A 72 -2.53 6.88 1.64
N VAL A 73 -2.21 6.81 2.93
CA VAL A 73 -0.85 7.07 3.44
C VAL A 73 0.16 6.07 2.86
N LEU A 74 -0.23 4.80 2.72
CA LEU A 74 0.57 3.77 2.07
C LEU A 74 0.88 4.15 0.61
N THR A 75 -0.11 4.62 -0.14
CA THR A 75 0.08 5.06 -1.54
C THR A 75 1.05 6.23 -1.62
N VAL A 76 0.94 7.21 -0.72
CA VAL A 76 1.91 8.32 -0.62
C VAL A 76 3.31 7.80 -0.31
N ALA A 77 3.47 6.96 0.72
CA ALA A 77 4.76 6.39 1.09
C ALA A 77 5.39 5.61 -0.07
N TYR A 78 4.58 4.82 -0.79
CA TYR A 78 5.04 4.08 -1.96
C TYR A 78 5.49 5.00 -3.10
N THR A 79 4.79 6.10 -3.39
CA THR A 79 5.20 7.05 -4.44
C THR A 79 6.51 7.76 -4.09
N TYR A 80 6.75 8.07 -2.81
CA TYR A 80 8.04 8.59 -2.36
C TYR A 80 9.14 7.54 -2.44
N PHE A 81 8.87 6.29 -2.05
CA PHE A 81 9.80 5.18 -2.23
C PHE A 81 10.18 5.01 -3.70
N LEU A 82 9.21 4.90 -4.59
CA LEU A 82 9.40 4.77 -6.03
C LEU A 82 10.24 5.92 -6.61
N SER A 83 9.90 7.16 -6.27
CA SER A 83 10.63 8.34 -6.74
C SER A 83 12.07 8.37 -6.23
N ASN A 84 12.32 8.01 -4.96
CA ASN A 84 13.68 7.91 -4.43
C ASN A 84 14.47 6.77 -5.08
N PHE A 85 13.82 5.62 -5.36
CA PHE A 85 14.43 4.49 -6.05
C PHE A 85 14.90 4.87 -7.47
N ILE A 86 14.06 5.60 -8.22
CA ILE A 86 14.42 6.10 -9.54
C ILE A 86 15.54 7.17 -9.44
N ALA A 87 15.46 8.07 -8.45
CA ALA A 87 16.43 9.13 -8.24
C ALA A 87 17.84 8.62 -7.91
N GLN A 88 18.00 7.42 -7.38
CA GLN A 88 19.30 6.77 -7.19
C GLN A 88 19.99 6.45 -8.52
N LYS A 89 19.23 6.20 -9.58
CA LYS A 89 19.76 5.88 -10.91
C LYS A 89 19.89 7.11 -11.80
N LYS A 90 18.96 8.04 -11.70
CA LYS A 90 18.93 9.31 -12.45
C LYS A 90 18.17 10.36 -11.65
N PRO A 91 18.71 11.58 -11.51
CA PRO A 91 18.00 12.65 -10.81
C PRO A 91 16.66 12.95 -11.50
N ILE A 92 15.58 12.94 -10.71
CA ILE A 92 14.23 13.23 -11.16
C ILE A 92 13.59 14.31 -10.27
N SER A 93 12.57 14.98 -10.81
CA SER A 93 11.77 15.94 -10.06
C SER A 93 10.80 15.20 -9.12
N PHE A 94 10.66 15.69 -7.88
CA PHE A 94 9.70 15.21 -6.89
C PHE A 94 8.31 15.84 -7.03
N VAL A 95 7.94 16.34 -8.21
CA VAL A 95 6.60 16.89 -8.48
C VAL A 95 5.54 15.80 -8.35
N PHE A 96 5.79 14.61 -8.90
CA PHE A 96 4.83 13.50 -8.85
C PHE A 96 4.44 13.10 -7.41
N PRO A 97 5.36 12.72 -6.51
CA PRO A 97 4.96 12.35 -5.15
C PRO A 97 4.35 13.51 -4.36
N ARG A 98 4.72 14.76 -4.63
CA ARG A 98 4.09 15.94 -4.01
C ARG A 98 2.65 16.13 -4.49
N ALA A 99 2.40 15.97 -5.80
CA ALA A 99 1.05 16.04 -6.36
C ALA A 99 0.15 14.93 -5.79
N VAL A 100 0.66 13.69 -5.73
CA VAL A 100 -0.05 12.57 -5.09
C VAL A 100 -0.34 12.89 -3.63
N SER A 101 0.63 13.40 -2.86
CA SER A 101 0.42 13.79 -1.46
C SER A 101 -0.65 14.86 -1.29
N ALA A 102 -0.71 15.86 -2.17
CA ALA A 102 -1.73 16.90 -2.12
C ALA A 102 -3.13 16.32 -2.40
N ILE A 103 -3.27 15.50 -3.43
CA ILE A 103 -4.52 14.80 -3.77
C ILE A 103 -4.96 13.92 -2.59
N CYS A 104 -4.06 13.12 -2.05
CA CYS A 104 -4.32 12.26 -0.90
C CYS A 104 -4.73 13.04 0.34
N GLY A 105 -4.11 14.20 0.57
CA GLY A 105 -4.50 15.11 1.67
C GLY A 105 -5.94 15.59 1.53
N VAL A 106 -6.37 15.96 0.32
CA VAL A 106 -7.75 16.35 0.05
C VAL A 106 -8.70 15.15 0.26
N VAL A 107 -8.33 13.96 -0.20
CA VAL A 107 -9.12 12.73 -0.01
C VAL A 107 -9.32 12.43 1.48
N ILE A 108 -8.27 12.54 2.29
CA ILE A 108 -8.36 12.31 3.75
C ILE A 108 -9.31 13.33 4.40
N LEU A 109 -9.21 14.61 4.03
CA LEU A 109 -10.12 15.64 4.54
C LEU A 109 -11.58 15.36 4.17
N LEU A 110 -11.84 14.94 2.92
CA LEU A 110 -13.17 14.53 2.48
C LEU A 110 -13.68 13.31 3.25
N TRP A 111 -12.85 12.32 3.52
CA TRP A 111 -13.24 11.14 4.34
C TRP A 111 -13.61 11.53 5.77
N ILE A 112 -12.81 12.40 6.41
CA ILE A 112 -13.13 12.90 7.75
C ILE A 112 -14.49 13.63 7.74
N PHE A 113 -14.75 14.43 6.71
CA PHE A 113 -16.06 15.08 6.54
C PHE A 113 -17.20 14.07 6.35
N CYS A 114 -16.99 13.03 5.54
CA CYS A 114 -17.98 11.98 5.29
C CYS A 114 -18.30 11.14 6.53
N LEU A 115 -17.38 11.07 7.51
CA LEU A 115 -17.63 10.36 8.78
C LEU A 115 -18.84 10.90 9.53
N PHE A 116 -19.04 12.22 9.47
CA PHE A 116 -20.14 12.89 10.18
C PHE A 116 -21.48 12.87 9.41
N ASN A 117 -21.47 12.52 8.12
CA ASN A 117 -22.62 12.63 7.22
C ASN A 117 -23.06 11.29 6.60
N ASP A 118 -22.44 10.16 6.98
CA ASP A 118 -22.68 8.82 6.43
C ASP A 118 -22.61 8.76 4.88
N TRP A 119 -21.81 9.63 4.27
CA TRP A 119 -21.70 9.75 2.81
C TRP A 119 -20.72 8.75 2.18
N TYR A 120 -19.90 8.09 3.00
CA TYR A 120 -18.92 7.11 2.52
C TYR A 120 -19.39 5.68 2.76
N ILE A 121 -19.25 5.17 3.96
CA ILE A 121 -19.65 3.83 4.39
C ILE A 121 -20.37 3.95 5.74
N TRP A 122 -21.43 3.18 5.90
CA TRP A 122 -22.06 2.96 7.19
C TRP A 122 -22.46 1.49 7.35
N TYR A 123 -22.78 1.08 8.56
CA TYR A 123 -23.14 -0.29 8.87
C TYR A 123 -24.52 -0.31 9.49
N ASP A 124 -25.37 -1.26 9.07
CA ASP A 124 -26.68 -1.50 9.68
C ASP A 124 -26.53 -2.24 11.02
N ALA A 125 -27.67 -2.52 11.69
CA ALA A 125 -27.70 -3.22 12.97
C ALA A 125 -27.21 -4.67 12.85
N ASP A 126 -27.28 -5.26 11.68
CA ASP A 126 -26.86 -6.63 11.38
C ASP A 126 -25.39 -6.72 10.96
N GLY A 127 -24.68 -5.57 10.90
CA GLY A 127 -23.28 -5.48 10.53
C GLY A 127 -23.02 -5.49 9.02
N ASN A 128 -24.06 -5.33 8.18
CA ASN A 128 -23.88 -5.24 6.74
C ASN A 128 -23.38 -3.85 6.38
N GLN A 129 -22.37 -3.82 5.53
CA GLN A 129 -21.82 -2.58 4.99
C GLN A 129 -22.77 -1.99 3.95
N ILE A 130 -23.09 -0.71 4.09
CA ILE A 130 -23.92 0.04 3.15
C ILE A 130 -23.05 1.16 2.54
N GLU A 131 -23.05 1.22 1.22
CA GLU A 131 -22.30 2.21 0.45
C GLU A 131 -23.02 3.55 0.45
N GLY A 132 -22.31 4.60 0.86
CA GLY A 132 -22.80 5.98 0.76
C GLY A 132 -22.63 6.53 -0.66
N PRO A 133 -23.21 7.72 -0.94
CA PRO A 133 -23.21 8.31 -2.29
C PRO A 133 -21.81 8.64 -2.83
N LEU A 134 -20.83 8.88 -1.96
CA LEU A 134 -19.45 9.18 -2.37
C LEU A 134 -18.54 7.95 -2.43
N TYR A 135 -19.01 6.77 -2.04
CA TYR A 135 -18.21 5.54 -2.03
C TYR A 135 -17.53 5.28 -3.38
N LYS A 136 -18.31 5.32 -4.47
CA LYS A 136 -17.81 5.08 -5.84
C LYS A 136 -16.79 6.12 -6.29
N LEU A 137 -16.91 7.37 -5.83
CA LEU A 137 -15.94 8.42 -6.12
C LEU A 137 -14.59 8.12 -5.48
N PHE A 138 -14.57 7.74 -4.21
CA PHE A 138 -13.32 7.36 -3.52
C PHE A 138 -12.68 6.13 -4.11
N TRP A 139 -13.48 5.14 -4.47
CA TRP A 139 -13.01 3.93 -5.16
C TRP A 139 -12.35 4.28 -6.51
N LEU A 140 -12.97 5.15 -7.30
CA LEU A 140 -12.43 5.64 -8.57
C LEU A 140 -11.11 6.39 -8.37
N LEU A 141 -11.04 7.28 -7.38
CA LEU A 141 -9.81 8.04 -7.06
C LEU A 141 -8.66 7.10 -6.66
N GLY A 142 -8.91 6.11 -5.82
CA GLY A 142 -7.92 5.10 -5.45
C GLY A 142 -7.40 4.32 -6.66
N THR A 143 -8.31 3.88 -7.53
CA THR A 143 -7.98 3.18 -8.78
C THR A 143 -7.11 4.07 -9.70
N LEU A 144 -7.49 5.33 -9.89
CA LEU A 144 -6.71 6.29 -10.70
C LEU A 144 -5.31 6.50 -10.12
N LEU A 145 -5.15 6.62 -8.81
CA LEU A 145 -3.84 6.77 -8.18
C LEU A 145 -2.94 5.56 -8.44
N LEU A 146 -3.48 4.34 -8.38
CA LEU A 146 -2.73 3.12 -8.72
C LEU A 146 -2.32 3.10 -10.19
N ILE A 147 -3.22 3.47 -11.11
CA ILE A 147 -2.92 3.60 -12.54
C ILE A 147 -1.80 4.62 -12.76
N PHE A 148 -1.85 5.78 -12.10
CA PHE A 148 -0.79 6.79 -12.20
C PHE A 148 0.56 6.28 -11.66
N CYS A 149 0.58 5.48 -10.59
CA CYS A 149 1.80 4.84 -10.10
C CYS A 149 2.40 3.89 -11.15
N VAL A 150 1.57 3.08 -11.80
CA VAL A 150 2.01 2.18 -12.89
C VAL A 150 2.54 2.99 -14.07
N LEU A 151 1.80 3.98 -14.53
CA LEU A 151 2.21 4.84 -15.65
C LEU A 151 3.53 5.57 -15.35
N PHE A 152 3.69 6.09 -14.13
CA PHE A 152 4.93 6.74 -13.71
C PHE A 152 6.11 5.77 -13.72
N THR A 153 5.92 4.54 -13.28
CA THR A 153 6.93 3.48 -13.31
C THR A 153 7.31 3.12 -14.75
N VAL A 154 6.31 2.92 -15.62
CA VAL A 154 6.51 2.59 -17.04
C VAL A 154 7.17 3.75 -17.78
N TRP A 155 6.80 5.00 -17.49
CA TRP A 155 7.44 6.18 -18.08
C TRP A 155 8.97 6.20 -17.83
N HIS A 156 9.40 5.71 -16.69
CA HIS A 156 10.80 5.64 -16.31
C HIS A 156 11.48 4.30 -16.65
N HIS A 157 10.87 3.44 -17.48
CA HIS A 157 11.39 2.11 -17.83
C HIS A 157 12.82 2.12 -18.38
N ARG A 158 13.22 3.17 -19.12
CA ARG A 158 14.58 3.30 -19.66
C ARG A 158 15.64 3.50 -18.58
N VAL A 159 15.26 4.11 -17.46
CA VAL A 159 16.14 4.35 -16.31
C VAL A 159 16.17 3.13 -15.39
N LEU A 160 15.01 2.52 -15.18
CA LEU A 160 14.83 1.36 -14.29
C LEU A 160 15.39 0.08 -14.91
N GLY A 161 15.22 -0.11 -16.22
CA GLY A 161 15.39 -1.39 -16.90
C GLY A 161 14.12 -2.25 -16.83
N ARG A 162 14.02 -3.24 -17.71
CA ARG A 162 12.80 -4.06 -17.85
C ARG A 162 12.42 -4.78 -16.56
N ARG A 163 13.39 -5.39 -15.88
CA ARG A 163 13.17 -6.17 -14.66
C ARG A 163 12.58 -5.31 -13.55
N ASP A 164 13.23 -4.20 -13.20
CA ASP A 164 12.80 -3.35 -12.10
C ASP A 164 11.46 -2.67 -12.40
N THR A 165 11.23 -2.30 -13.67
CA THR A 165 9.93 -1.76 -14.11
C THR A 165 8.81 -2.76 -13.89
N CYS A 166 8.98 -4.02 -14.33
CA CYS A 166 7.97 -5.05 -14.12
C CYS A 166 7.64 -5.20 -12.63
N ILE A 167 8.65 -5.31 -11.79
CA ILE A 167 8.49 -5.55 -10.36
C ILE A 167 7.81 -4.38 -9.65
N LEU A 168 8.31 -3.17 -9.89
CA LEU A 168 7.70 -1.97 -9.27
C LEU A 168 6.27 -1.74 -9.77
N SER A 169 5.94 -2.14 -11.01
CA SER A 169 4.58 -2.05 -11.53
C SER A 169 3.62 -3.03 -10.86
N THR A 170 4.09 -4.15 -10.29
CA THR A 170 3.19 -5.13 -9.63
C THR A 170 2.43 -4.54 -8.46
N TYR A 171 3.01 -3.54 -7.77
CA TYR A 171 2.34 -2.84 -6.67
C TYR A 171 1.04 -2.15 -7.10
N GLY A 172 0.97 -1.63 -8.32
CA GLY A 172 -0.26 -1.05 -8.85
C GLY A 172 -1.12 -2.09 -9.60
N ILE A 173 -0.49 -3.00 -10.35
CA ILE A 173 -1.19 -3.98 -11.18
C ILE A 173 -1.95 -5.01 -10.33
N PHE A 174 -1.35 -5.56 -9.27
CA PHE A 174 -2.00 -6.59 -8.47
C PHE A 174 -3.26 -6.08 -7.75
N PRO A 175 -3.25 -4.90 -7.09
CA PRO A 175 -4.47 -4.33 -6.57
C PRO A 175 -5.54 -4.05 -7.64
N LEU A 176 -5.16 -3.57 -8.83
CA LEU A 176 -6.10 -3.37 -9.94
C LEU A 176 -6.75 -4.68 -10.39
N ILE A 177 -5.98 -5.77 -10.47
CA ILE A 177 -6.52 -7.12 -10.71
C ILE A 177 -7.43 -7.54 -9.55
N GLY A 178 -7.04 -7.28 -8.31
CA GLY A 178 -7.83 -7.55 -7.12
C GLY A 178 -9.21 -6.86 -7.18
N TYR A 179 -9.25 -5.58 -7.54
CA TYR A 179 -10.50 -4.83 -7.76
C TYR A 179 -11.39 -5.41 -8.86
N LEU A 180 -10.79 -5.87 -9.96
CA LEU A 180 -11.54 -6.53 -11.02
C LEU A 180 -12.11 -7.88 -10.57
N LEU A 181 -11.35 -8.65 -9.81
CA LEU A 181 -11.79 -9.95 -9.28
C LEU A 181 -12.88 -9.78 -8.23
N GLU A 182 -12.84 -8.76 -7.39
CA GLU A 182 -13.83 -8.48 -6.36
C GLU A 182 -15.22 -8.22 -6.97
N SER A 183 -15.30 -7.58 -8.15
CA SER A 183 -16.57 -7.39 -8.86
C SER A 183 -17.23 -8.70 -9.30
N TYR A 184 -16.45 -9.79 -9.43
CA TYR A 184 -16.93 -11.13 -9.78
C TYR A 184 -16.96 -12.09 -8.59
N TRP A 185 -16.10 -11.86 -7.58
CA TRP A 185 -15.92 -12.71 -6.42
C TRP A 185 -15.78 -11.85 -5.15
N PRO A 186 -16.88 -11.58 -4.42
CA PRO A 186 -16.89 -10.65 -3.28
C PRO A 186 -16.08 -11.11 -2.05
N VAL A 187 -15.40 -12.25 -2.12
CA VAL A 187 -14.62 -12.83 -1.02
C VAL A 187 -13.12 -12.60 -1.16
N THR A 188 -12.67 -11.88 -2.20
CA THR A 188 -11.23 -11.71 -2.46
C THR A 188 -10.65 -10.65 -1.52
N PRO A 189 -9.73 -10.99 -0.61
CA PRO A 189 -9.13 -10.00 0.27
C PRO A 189 -8.21 -9.07 -0.53
N LEU A 190 -8.72 -7.89 -0.85
CA LEU A 190 -8.06 -6.82 -1.62
C LEU A 190 -6.66 -6.49 -1.09
N LEU A 191 -6.45 -6.58 0.23
CA LEU A 191 -5.17 -6.30 0.87
C LEU A 191 -4.10 -7.38 0.64
N LEU A 192 -4.45 -8.57 0.12
CA LEU A 192 -3.45 -9.58 -0.26
C LEU A 192 -2.66 -9.17 -1.50
N ALA A 193 -3.29 -8.48 -2.44
CA ALA A 193 -2.66 -8.08 -3.69
C ALA A 193 -1.45 -7.15 -3.49
N PRO A 194 -1.54 -6.03 -2.74
CA PRO A 194 -0.37 -5.22 -2.41
C PRO A 194 0.63 -5.97 -1.52
N THR A 195 0.18 -6.86 -0.65
CA THR A 195 1.06 -7.69 0.18
C THR A 195 1.97 -8.56 -0.70
N LEU A 196 1.42 -9.28 -1.67
CA LEU A 196 2.21 -10.09 -2.61
C LEU A 196 3.22 -9.24 -3.39
N SER A 197 2.82 -8.05 -3.83
CA SER A 197 3.72 -7.12 -4.52
C SER A 197 4.89 -6.69 -3.65
N LEU A 198 4.65 -6.40 -2.37
CA LEU A 198 5.69 -5.98 -1.43
C LEU A 198 6.63 -7.13 -1.06
N VAL A 199 6.12 -8.36 -0.94
CA VAL A 199 6.95 -9.57 -0.74
C VAL A 199 7.89 -9.77 -1.92
N LEU A 200 7.40 -9.68 -3.16
CA LEU A 200 8.22 -9.78 -4.37
C LEU A 200 9.28 -8.68 -4.40
N LEU A 201 8.89 -7.46 -4.10
CA LEU A 201 9.79 -6.32 -4.07
C LEU A 201 10.88 -6.50 -3.02
N TYR A 202 10.54 -6.99 -1.81
CA TYR A 202 11.49 -7.31 -0.76
C TYR A 202 12.54 -8.32 -1.23
N VAL A 203 12.09 -9.47 -1.75
CA VAL A 203 12.99 -10.55 -2.22
C VAL A 203 13.99 -10.02 -3.23
N ILE A 204 13.57 -9.13 -4.12
CA ILE A 204 14.43 -8.61 -5.18
C ILE A 204 15.40 -7.56 -4.67
N LEU A 205 14.94 -6.64 -3.82
CA LEU A 205 15.83 -5.66 -3.19
C LEU A 205 16.91 -6.36 -2.36
N HIS A 206 16.51 -7.35 -1.57
CA HIS A 206 17.43 -8.15 -0.78
C HIS A 206 18.45 -8.90 -1.66
N THR A 207 18.00 -9.57 -2.71
CA THR A 207 18.89 -10.28 -3.66
C THR A 207 19.88 -9.34 -4.35
N GLN A 208 19.44 -8.14 -4.73
CA GLN A 208 20.33 -7.14 -5.36
C GLN A 208 21.42 -6.65 -4.38
N GLN A 209 21.06 -6.43 -3.13
CA GLN A 209 22.00 -5.97 -2.09
C GLN A 209 23.02 -7.03 -1.75
N THR A 210 22.60 -8.29 -1.59
CA THR A 210 23.50 -9.41 -1.33
C THR A 210 24.49 -9.58 -2.48
N ARG A 211 24.04 -9.44 -3.72
CA ARG A 211 24.89 -9.55 -4.90
C ARG A 211 25.92 -8.43 -4.98
N SER A 212 25.50 -7.17 -4.72
CA SER A 212 26.44 -6.04 -4.71
C SER A 212 27.47 -6.13 -3.58
N ALA A 213 27.09 -6.67 -2.43
CA ALA A 213 28.03 -6.92 -1.33
C ALA A 213 29.08 -7.98 -1.69
N MET A 214 28.64 -9.11 -2.30
CA MET A 214 29.57 -10.15 -2.78
C MET A 214 30.53 -9.65 -3.87
N GLU A 215 30.03 -8.83 -4.80
CA GLU A 215 30.87 -8.21 -5.86
C GLU A 215 31.92 -7.27 -5.26
N GLN A 216 31.58 -6.51 -4.22
CA GLN A 216 32.53 -5.65 -3.51
C GLN A 216 33.60 -6.45 -2.75
N GLU A 217 33.22 -7.56 -2.12
CA GLU A 217 34.17 -8.45 -1.45
C GLU A 217 35.14 -9.09 -2.44
N MET A 218 34.65 -9.54 -3.61
CA MET A 218 35.52 -10.15 -4.65
C MET A 218 36.53 -9.17 -5.27
N VAL A 219 36.28 -7.88 -5.23
CA VAL A 219 37.23 -6.86 -5.74
C VAL A 219 38.32 -6.53 -4.72
N LEU A 220 38.10 -6.87 -3.44
CA LEU A 220 39.06 -6.61 -2.35
C LEU A 220 40.07 -7.75 -2.14
N TYR A 221 39.88 -8.90 -2.77
CA TYR A 221 40.79 -10.05 -2.82
C TYR A 221 41.42 -10.21 -4.23
#